data_7011009f77c3e8e7d595d1b293328b05
#
_entry.id   7011009f77c3e8e7d595d1b293328b05
#
_cell.length_a   1.000
_cell.length_b   1.000
_cell.length_c   1.000
_cell.angle_alpha   90.00
_cell.angle_beta   90.00
_cell.angle_gamma   90.00
#
_symmetry.space_group_name_H-M   'P 1'
#
loop_
_entity.id
_entity.type
_entity.pdbx_description
1 polymer ?
#
loop_
_entity_poly.entity_id
_entity_poly.type
_entity_poly.pdbx_seq_one_letter_code
_entity_poly.pdbx_strand_id
1 'polypeptide(L)'
;FVYPLSFQEFLAALGKETLGDLVRKASPENPLLPAVHETLTEMLRTFLVIGGMPEVVQEYVENHDLMKCQLILDELITSFQDDFRKYSKRIPEARINEVFNAVAKQGHGKFVYTKVGEGLKLTQVKAALNLLILAGLVYPVTHTAANGLPLGSEINERYRRMILLDTGFMQRMQSLD
;
A
#
# COMPACT_ATOMS: atom_id res chain seq x y z
N PHE A 1 -7.76 -14.76 4.18
CA PHE A 1 -6.86 -13.60 4.03
C PHE A 1 -7.57 -12.39 4.61
N VAL A 2 -6.92 -11.66 5.49
CA VAL A 2 -7.38 -10.36 5.99
C VAL A 2 -6.66 -9.31 5.14
N TYR A 3 -7.43 -8.47 4.45
CA TYR A 3 -6.90 -7.35 3.67
C TYR A 3 -7.01 -6.05 4.48
N PRO A 4 -6.20 -5.02 4.19
CA PRO A 4 -6.43 -3.69 4.74
C PRO A 4 -7.85 -3.20 4.43
N LEU A 5 -8.44 -2.45 5.36
CA LEU A 5 -9.73 -1.83 5.16
C LEU A 5 -9.67 -0.82 4.00
N SER A 6 -10.72 -0.74 3.24
CA SER A 6 -10.96 0.34 2.28
C SER A 6 -11.34 1.63 3.00
N PHE A 7 -11.25 2.78 2.32
CA PHE A 7 -11.71 4.05 2.88
C PHE A 7 -13.19 4.03 3.30
N GLN A 8 -14.03 3.29 2.59
CA GLN A 8 -15.44 3.14 2.96
C GLN A 8 -15.62 2.36 4.26
N GLU A 9 -14.85 1.28 4.46
CA GLU A 9 -14.86 0.52 5.70
C GLU A 9 -14.28 1.32 6.87
N PHE A 10 -13.26 2.16 6.61
CA PHE A 10 -12.75 3.12 7.59
C PHE A 10 -13.84 4.13 8.02
N LEU A 11 -14.59 4.69 7.06
CA LEU A 11 -15.71 5.57 7.37
C LEU A 11 -16.79 4.85 8.21
N ALA A 12 -17.09 3.61 7.88
CA ALA A 12 -18.03 2.79 8.67
C ALA A 12 -17.51 2.52 10.08
N ALA A 13 -16.22 2.19 10.23
CA ALA A 13 -15.59 2.01 11.54
C ALA A 13 -15.67 3.27 12.42
N LEU A 14 -15.67 4.46 11.82
CA LEU A 14 -15.86 5.75 12.50
C LEU A 14 -17.35 6.10 12.75
N GLY A 15 -18.31 5.21 12.43
CA GLY A 15 -19.74 5.50 12.52
C GLY A 15 -20.22 6.56 11.51
N LYS A 16 -19.53 6.67 10.36
CA LYS A 16 -19.80 7.64 9.28
C LYS A 16 -20.35 6.97 8.00
N GLU A 17 -21.16 5.94 8.13
CA GLU A 17 -21.73 5.18 7.01
C GLU A 17 -22.47 6.07 6.03
N THR A 18 -23.16 7.12 6.53
CA THR A 18 -23.86 8.11 5.69
C THR A 18 -22.91 8.81 4.72
N LEU A 19 -21.70 9.15 5.16
CA LEU A 19 -20.68 9.75 4.28
C LEU A 19 -20.21 8.74 3.22
N GLY A 20 -20.02 7.48 3.60
CA GLY A 20 -19.73 6.39 2.67
C GLY A 20 -20.81 6.21 1.59
N ASP A 21 -22.08 6.35 1.96
CA ASP A 21 -23.21 6.31 1.04
C ASP A 21 -23.22 7.49 0.05
N LEU A 22 -22.89 8.68 0.53
CA LEU A 22 -22.74 9.86 -0.32
C LEU A 22 -21.63 9.69 -1.35
N VAL A 23 -20.48 9.15 -0.94
CA VAL A 23 -19.36 8.84 -1.86
C VAL A 23 -19.81 7.86 -2.95
N ARG A 24 -20.55 6.81 -2.59
CA ARG A 24 -21.04 5.81 -3.57
C ARG A 24 -22.03 6.37 -4.59
N LYS A 25 -22.80 7.38 -4.19
CA LYS A 25 -23.85 8.02 -5.03
C LYS A 25 -23.32 9.20 -5.83
N ALA A 26 -22.10 9.68 -5.52
CA ALA A 26 -21.52 10.82 -6.21
C ALA A 26 -21.14 10.47 -7.66
N SER A 27 -21.41 11.40 -8.55
CA SER A 27 -21.05 11.32 -9.96
C SER A 27 -20.75 12.73 -10.50
N PRO A 28 -20.21 12.87 -11.72
CA PRO A 28 -20.05 14.18 -12.34
C PRO A 28 -21.36 14.97 -12.44
N GLU A 29 -22.50 14.29 -12.63
CA GLU A 29 -23.83 14.87 -12.73
C GLU A 29 -24.44 15.18 -11.35
N ASN A 30 -23.97 14.48 -10.31
CA ASN A 30 -24.41 14.66 -8.93
C ASN A 30 -23.20 14.75 -8.00
N PRO A 31 -22.43 15.84 -8.04
CA PRO A 31 -21.23 15.99 -7.22
C PRO A 31 -21.58 16.16 -5.74
N LEU A 32 -20.61 15.85 -4.89
CA LEU A 32 -20.71 16.11 -3.46
C LEU A 32 -20.81 17.62 -3.19
N LEU A 33 -21.59 18.00 -2.18
CA LEU A 33 -21.58 19.36 -1.67
C LEU A 33 -20.15 19.73 -1.19
N PRO A 34 -19.70 20.99 -1.42
CA PRO A 34 -18.33 21.39 -1.08
C PRO A 34 -17.93 21.09 0.35
N ALA A 35 -18.78 21.36 1.34
CA ALA A 35 -18.50 21.08 2.75
C ALA A 35 -18.34 19.57 3.04
N VAL A 36 -19.15 18.70 2.39
CA VAL A 36 -19.03 17.26 2.51
C VAL A 36 -17.74 16.76 1.86
N HIS A 37 -17.40 17.31 0.69
CA HIS A 37 -16.15 16.96 -0.01
C HIS A 37 -14.93 17.36 0.83
N GLU A 38 -14.93 18.52 1.47
CA GLU A 38 -13.83 18.96 2.34
C GLU A 38 -13.67 18.04 3.54
N THR A 39 -14.76 17.73 4.26
CA THR A 39 -14.74 16.75 5.37
C THR A 39 -14.20 15.38 4.95
N LEU A 40 -14.68 14.85 3.82
CA LEU A 40 -14.19 13.57 3.30
C LEU A 40 -12.72 13.62 2.89
N THR A 41 -12.25 14.75 2.37
CA THR A 41 -10.85 14.95 1.99
C THR A 41 -9.93 14.92 3.21
N GLU A 42 -10.33 15.55 4.32
CA GLU A 42 -9.58 15.49 5.58
C GLU A 42 -9.53 14.06 6.14
N MET A 43 -10.67 13.37 6.15
CA MET A 43 -10.73 11.97 6.59
C MET A 43 -9.89 11.05 5.69
N LEU A 44 -9.89 11.29 4.37
CA LEU A 44 -9.06 10.56 3.44
C LEU A 44 -7.56 10.80 3.69
N ARG A 45 -7.15 12.03 3.99
CA ARG A 45 -5.77 12.34 4.37
C ARG A 45 -5.34 11.55 5.60
N THR A 46 -6.17 11.52 6.64
CA THR A 46 -5.92 10.71 7.83
C THR A 46 -5.79 9.23 7.47
N PHE A 47 -6.75 8.70 6.71
CA PHE A 47 -6.71 7.31 6.26
C PHE A 47 -5.45 6.96 5.45
N LEU A 48 -5.00 7.84 4.58
CA LEU A 48 -3.77 7.64 3.81
C LEU A 48 -2.52 7.57 4.70
N VAL A 49 -2.51 8.30 5.81
CA VAL A 49 -1.39 8.30 6.78
C VAL A 49 -1.39 7.04 7.63
N ILE A 50 -2.54 6.66 8.21
CA ILE A 50 -2.62 5.51 9.11
C ILE A 50 -2.78 4.18 8.36
N GLY A 51 -3.26 4.20 7.11
CA GLY A 51 -3.58 3.02 6.32
C GLY A 51 -4.88 2.35 6.72
N GLY A 52 -5.08 1.15 6.17
CA GLY A 52 -6.27 0.33 6.40
C GLY A 52 -6.01 -0.92 7.25
N MET A 53 -4.84 -1.07 7.88
CA MET A 53 -4.60 -2.24 8.73
C MET A 53 -5.57 -2.24 9.91
N PRO A 54 -6.32 -3.36 10.16
CA PRO A 54 -7.41 -3.39 11.14
C PRO A 54 -7.03 -2.91 12.54
N GLU A 55 -5.87 -3.33 13.04
CA GLU A 55 -5.36 -2.97 14.36
C GLU A 55 -5.07 -1.46 14.45
N VAL A 56 -4.50 -0.87 13.39
CA VAL A 56 -4.22 0.56 13.31
C VAL A 56 -5.52 1.37 13.25
N VAL A 57 -6.48 0.91 12.44
CA VAL A 57 -7.80 1.56 12.33
C VAL A 57 -8.54 1.48 13.66
N GLN A 58 -8.49 0.34 14.36
CA GLN A 58 -9.11 0.18 15.67
C GLN A 58 -8.53 1.18 16.67
N GLU A 59 -7.20 1.28 16.79
CA GLU A 59 -6.54 2.26 17.67
C GLU A 59 -6.98 3.68 17.35
N TYR A 60 -7.04 4.03 16.07
CA TYR A 60 -7.47 5.36 15.66
C TYR A 60 -8.93 5.64 16.01
N VAL A 61 -9.82 4.68 15.81
CA VAL A 61 -11.25 4.81 16.14
C VAL A 61 -11.48 5.00 17.64
N GLU A 62 -10.74 4.25 18.45
CA GLU A 62 -10.91 4.26 19.92
C GLU A 62 -10.24 5.47 20.58
N ASN A 63 -9.05 5.84 20.16
CA ASN A 63 -8.20 6.79 20.88
C ASN A 63 -7.83 8.06 20.09
N HIS A 64 -8.00 8.08 18.77
CA HIS A 64 -7.57 9.15 17.85
C HIS A 64 -6.08 9.51 18.00
N ASP A 65 -5.25 8.53 18.40
CA ASP A 65 -3.83 8.70 18.69
C ASP A 65 -2.97 8.28 17.50
N LEU A 66 -2.56 9.27 16.69
CA LEU A 66 -1.71 9.02 15.52
C LEU A 66 -0.33 8.45 15.88
N MET A 67 0.23 8.83 17.05
CA MET A 67 1.53 8.30 17.50
C MET A 67 1.45 6.81 17.78
N LYS A 68 0.39 6.36 18.46
CA LYS A 68 0.17 4.93 18.68
C LYS A 68 -0.09 4.19 17.38
N CYS A 69 -0.85 4.77 16.45
CA CYS A 69 -1.02 4.19 15.10
C CYS A 69 0.34 3.96 14.42
N GLN A 70 1.26 4.91 14.50
CA GLN A 70 2.60 4.78 13.94
C GLN A 70 3.42 3.67 14.63
N LEU A 71 3.32 3.53 15.95
CA LEU A 71 3.99 2.44 16.68
C LEU A 71 3.46 1.06 16.25
N ILE A 72 2.14 0.91 16.11
CA ILE A 72 1.53 -0.33 15.61
C ILE A 72 2.01 -0.63 14.18
N LEU A 73 2.11 0.39 13.30
CA LEU A 73 2.66 0.20 11.96
C LEU A 73 4.11 -0.29 11.99
N ASP A 74 4.95 0.24 12.89
CA ASP A 74 6.35 -0.21 13.05
C ASP A 74 6.42 -1.68 13.51
N GLU A 75 5.56 -2.07 14.45
CA GLU A 75 5.47 -3.45 14.94
C GLU A 75 5.02 -4.40 13.83
N LEU A 76 4.02 -4.02 13.04
CA LEU A 76 3.55 -4.81 11.90
C LEU A 76 4.63 -4.95 10.81
N ILE A 77 5.32 -3.86 10.46
CA ILE A 77 6.43 -3.89 9.48
C ILE A 77 7.53 -4.83 9.97
N THR A 78 7.91 -4.71 11.25
CA THR A 78 8.93 -5.57 11.87
C THR A 78 8.50 -7.03 11.84
N SER A 79 7.24 -7.33 12.17
CA SER A 79 6.69 -8.68 12.12
C SER A 79 6.76 -9.29 10.71
N PHE A 80 6.43 -8.51 9.66
CA PHE A 80 6.56 -8.98 8.29
C PHE A 80 8.03 -9.23 7.91
N GLN A 81 8.95 -8.35 8.34
CA GLN A 81 10.38 -8.51 8.08
C GLN A 81 10.95 -9.76 8.78
N ASP A 82 10.53 -10.03 10.01
CA ASP A 82 10.92 -11.24 10.73
C ASP A 82 10.41 -12.51 10.03
N ASP A 83 9.26 -12.47 9.43
CA ASP A 83 8.71 -13.57 8.65
C ASP A 83 9.53 -13.89 7.39
N PHE A 84 10.32 -12.94 6.87
CA PHE A 84 11.21 -13.18 5.72
C PHE A 84 12.27 -14.24 6.02
N ARG A 85 12.62 -14.48 7.29
CA ARG A 85 13.53 -15.57 7.72
C ARG A 85 13.03 -16.94 7.30
N LYS A 86 11.73 -17.14 7.22
CA LYS A 86 11.13 -18.40 6.77
C LYS A 86 11.52 -18.75 5.32
N TYR A 87 11.85 -17.75 4.53
CA TYR A 87 12.21 -17.86 3.12
C TYR A 87 13.72 -17.80 2.86
N SER A 88 14.55 -17.62 3.91
CA SER A 88 15.99 -17.41 3.83
C SER A 88 16.78 -18.57 3.19
N LYS A 89 16.21 -19.77 3.12
CA LYS A 89 16.83 -20.93 2.45
C LYS A 89 17.06 -20.71 0.95
N ARG A 90 16.31 -19.81 0.32
CA ARG A 90 16.39 -19.53 -1.14
C ARG A 90 17.00 -18.18 -1.45
N ILE A 91 16.74 -17.18 -0.60
CA ILE A 91 17.21 -15.80 -0.78
C ILE A 91 17.58 -15.26 0.61
N PRO A 92 18.78 -14.67 0.80
CA PRO A 92 19.14 -14.07 2.07
C PRO A 92 18.09 -13.02 2.51
N GLU A 93 17.68 -13.07 3.77
CA GLU A 93 16.71 -12.16 4.37
C GLU A 93 17.02 -10.68 4.09
N ALA A 94 18.30 -10.30 4.24
CA ALA A 94 18.76 -8.94 3.95
C ALA A 94 18.39 -8.48 2.53
N ARG A 95 18.41 -9.39 1.55
CA ARG A 95 18.04 -9.06 0.16
C ARG A 95 16.55 -8.88 -0.03
N ILE A 96 15.72 -9.61 0.70
CA ILE A 96 14.26 -9.42 0.70
C ILE A 96 13.93 -8.07 1.32
N ASN A 97 14.57 -7.72 2.44
CA ASN A 97 14.42 -6.42 3.11
C ASN A 97 14.86 -5.25 2.22
N GLU A 98 15.98 -5.37 1.51
CA GLU A 98 16.45 -4.34 0.56
C GLU A 98 15.41 -4.09 -0.54
N VAL A 99 14.82 -5.17 -1.09
CA VAL A 99 13.78 -5.05 -2.14
C VAL A 99 12.49 -4.47 -1.57
N PHE A 100 12.08 -4.87 -0.37
CA PHE A 100 10.89 -4.35 0.31
C PHE A 100 11.02 -2.83 0.55
N ASN A 101 12.14 -2.39 1.10
CA ASN A 101 12.44 -0.97 1.29
C ASN A 101 12.51 -0.20 -0.04
N ALA A 102 13.06 -0.81 -1.09
CA ALA A 102 13.12 -0.18 -2.41
C ALA A 102 11.73 -0.03 -3.05
N VAL A 103 10.80 -0.95 -2.80
CA VAL A 103 9.40 -0.82 -3.22
C VAL A 103 8.76 0.38 -2.55
N ALA A 104 8.91 0.54 -1.23
CA ALA A 104 8.42 1.71 -0.51
C ALA A 104 8.98 3.01 -1.10
N LYS A 105 10.30 3.10 -1.24
CA LYS A 105 10.99 4.30 -1.77
C LYS A 105 10.62 4.67 -3.19
N GLN A 106 10.28 3.68 -4.04
CA GLN A 106 9.96 3.89 -5.46
C GLN A 106 8.45 3.90 -5.77
N GLY A 107 7.59 3.81 -4.76
CA GLY A 107 6.14 3.61 -4.90
C GLY A 107 5.40 4.65 -5.76
N HIS A 108 5.99 5.82 -5.97
CA HIS A 108 5.38 6.91 -6.75
C HIS A 108 5.60 6.80 -8.26
N GLY A 109 6.42 5.86 -8.74
CA GLY A 109 6.81 5.81 -10.14
C GLY A 109 7.06 4.41 -10.69
N LYS A 110 7.73 4.38 -11.83
CA LYS A 110 8.22 3.14 -12.43
C LYS A 110 9.23 2.48 -11.50
N PHE A 111 9.06 1.19 -11.21
CA PHE A 111 10.03 0.45 -10.43
C PHE A 111 11.30 0.17 -11.23
N VAL A 112 12.44 0.65 -10.74
CA VAL A 112 13.75 0.52 -11.38
C VAL A 112 14.59 -0.50 -10.63
N TYR A 113 14.77 -1.68 -11.21
CA TYR A 113 15.47 -2.81 -10.58
C TYR A 113 16.92 -2.49 -10.18
N THR A 114 17.61 -1.64 -10.94
CA THR A 114 19.00 -1.24 -10.67
C THR A 114 19.14 -0.24 -9.51
N LYS A 115 18.03 0.33 -9.04
CA LYS A 115 17.99 1.27 -7.89
C LYS A 115 17.63 0.58 -6.57
N VAL A 116 17.57 -0.74 -6.52
CA VAL A 116 17.20 -1.48 -5.30
C VAL A 116 18.34 -1.49 -4.29
N GLY A 117 19.57 -1.75 -4.71
CA GLY A 117 20.75 -1.79 -3.85
C GLY A 117 22.01 -2.07 -4.65
N GLU A 118 23.16 -1.67 -4.12
CA GLU A 118 24.45 -1.94 -4.74
C GLU A 118 24.82 -3.43 -4.65
N GLY A 119 25.39 -3.97 -5.72
CA GLY A 119 25.85 -5.36 -5.77
C GLY A 119 24.74 -6.42 -5.89
N LEU A 120 23.46 -6.03 -6.00
CA LEU A 120 22.37 -6.96 -6.24
C LEU A 120 22.27 -7.35 -7.72
N LYS A 121 22.33 -8.67 -7.98
CA LYS A 121 22.04 -9.19 -9.32
C LYS A 121 20.54 -9.08 -9.62
N LEU A 122 20.20 -8.74 -10.87
CA LEU A 122 18.80 -8.61 -11.33
C LEU A 122 17.95 -9.86 -11.00
N THR A 123 18.54 -11.05 -11.09
CA THR A 123 17.88 -12.32 -10.77
C THR A 123 17.49 -12.40 -9.28
N GLN A 124 18.32 -11.90 -8.38
CA GLN A 124 18.05 -11.85 -6.95
C GLN A 124 16.94 -10.86 -6.62
N VAL A 125 16.96 -9.66 -7.24
CA VAL A 125 15.91 -8.66 -7.07
C VAL A 125 14.56 -9.21 -7.52
N LYS A 126 14.52 -9.84 -8.72
CA LYS A 126 13.29 -10.47 -9.24
C LYS A 126 12.77 -11.58 -8.34
N ALA A 127 13.65 -12.42 -7.83
CA ALA A 127 13.27 -13.52 -6.96
C ALA A 127 12.74 -13.02 -5.61
N ALA A 128 13.38 -12.03 -4.98
CA ALA A 128 12.89 -11.40 -3.75
C ALA A 128 11.55 -10.69 -3.97
N LEU A 129 11.41 -9.95 -5.08
CA LEU A 129 10.16 -9.29 -5.44
C LEU A 129 9.01 -10.28 -5.62
N ASN A 130 9.27 -11.42 -6.29
CA ASN A 130 8.25 -12.45 -6.45
C ASN A 130 7.81 -13.05 -5.10
N LEU A 131 8.72 -13.21 -4.13
CA LEU A 131 8.36 -13.64 -2.78
C LEU A 131 7.43 -12.63 -2.10
N LEU A 132 7.74 -11.33 -2.18
CA LEU A 132 6.91 -10.27 -1.62
C LEU A 132 5.52 -10.22 -2.28
N ILE A 133 5.44 -10.46 -3.59
CA ILE A 133 4.17 -10.55 -4.33
C ILE A 133 3.37 -11.79 -3.86
N LEU A 134 4.01 -12.94 -3.75
CA LEU A 134 3.35 -14.17 -3.28
C LEU A 134 2.89 -14.07 -1.82
N ALA A 135 3.64 -13.34 -1.00
CA ALA A 135 3.25 -13.01 0.38
C ALA A 135 2.10 -11.99 0.47
N GLY A 136 1.69 -11.38 -0.65
CA GLY A 136 0.63 -10.36 -0.68
C GLY A 136 1.05 -9.00 -0.14
N LEU A 137 2.36 -8.77 0.07
CA LEU A 137 2.89 -7.49 0.59
C LEU A 137 3.12 -6.45 -0.50
N VAL A 138 3.27 -6.90 -1.76
CA VAL A 138 3.54 -6.06 -2.92
C VAL A 138 2.61 -6.43 -4.07
N TYR A 139 2.04 -5.44 -4.71
CA TYR A 139 1.16 -5.57 -5.87
C TYR A 139 1.80 -4.96 -7.10
N PRO A 140 2.06 -5.75 -8.18
CA PRO A 140 2.55 -5.21 -9.42
C PRO A 140 1.41 -4.58 -10.23
N VAL A 141 1.59 -3.33 -10.65
CA VAL A 141 0.73 -2.63 -11.60
C VAL A 141 1.47 -2.49 -12.92
N THR A 142 0.95 -3.09 -13.96
CA THR A 142 1.59 -3.17 -15.27
C THR A 142 0.93 -2.19 -16.24
N HIS A 143 1.74 -1.50 -17.03
CA HIS A 143 1.25 -0.61 -18.07
C HIS A 143 0.73 -1.41 -19.29
N THR A 144 -0.39 -0.98 -19.84
CA THR A 144 -0.90 -1.41 -21.14
C THR A 144 -1.21 -0.19 -21.99
N ALA A 145 -1.06 -0.30 -23.31
CA ALA A 145 -1.46 0.76 -24.24
C ALA A 145 -2.99 0.89 -24.35
N ALA A 146 -3.73 -0.16 -23.98
CA ALA A 146 -5.20 -0.19 -23.91
C ALA A 146 -5.92 0.20 -25.22
N ASN A 147 -5.31 -0.12 -26.39
CA ASN A 147 -5.90 0.17 -27.69
C ASN A 147 -7.07 -0.76 -28.05
N GLY A 148 -7.37 -1.74 -27.20
CA GLY A 148 -8.45 -2.70 -27.41
C GLY A 148 -8.50 -3.83 -26.37
N LEU A 149 -9.39 -4.78 -26.55
CA LEU A 149 -9.50 -5.98 -25.72
C LEU A 149 -8.87 -7.19 -26.45
N PRO A 150 -8.20 -8.08 -25.72
CA PRO A 150 -7.93 -8.08 -24.27
C PRO A 150 -6.78 -7.13 -23.90
N LEU A 151 -6.94 -6.41 -22.78
CA LEU A 151 -5.94 -5.46 -22.27
C LEU A 151 -4.55 -6.10 -22.06
N GLY A 152 -4.52 -7.41 -21.82
CA GLY A 152 -3.30 -8.18 -21.60
C GLY A 152 -2.40 -8.32 -22.84
N SER A 153 -2.93 -8.12 -24.04
CA SER A 153 -2.17 -8.28 -25.30
C SER A 153 -1.11 -7.20 -25.50
N GLU A 154 -1.27 -6.05 -24.87
CA GLU A 154 -0.40 -4.88 -25.03
C GLU A 154 0.36 -4.52 -23.73
N ILE A 155 0.57 -5.50 -22.88
CA ILE A 155 1.30 -5.31 -21.62
C ILE A 155 2.76 -4.97 -21.90
N ASN A 156 3.22 -3.88 -21.32
CA ASN A 156 4.64 -3.52 -21.29
C ASN A 156 5.26 -3.89 -19.93
N GLU A 157 5.85 -5.07 -19.86
CA GLU A 157 6.51 -5.57 -18.64
C GLU A 157 7.68 -4.72 -18.15
N ARG A 158 8.25 -3.88 -19.01
CA ARG A 158 9.32 -2.94 -18.64
C ARG A 158 8.77 -1.72 -17.88
N TYR A 159 7.45 -1.51 -17.93
CA TYR A 159 6.77 -0.41 -17.26
C TYR A 159 5.86 -0.97 -16.16
N ARG A 160 6.46 -1.25 -15.00
CA ARG A 160 5.74 -1.72 -13.83
C ARG A 160 5.89 -0.73 -12.69
N ARG A 161 4.83 -0.50 -11.95
CA ARG A 161 4.86 0.07 -10.61
C ARG A 161 4.72 -1.07 -9.61
N MET A 162 5.32 -0.92 -8.45
CA MET A 162 5.15 -1.82 -7.32
C MET A 162 4.50 -1.03 -6.21
N ILE A 163 3.35 -1.50 -5.75
CA ILE A 163 2.56 -0.84 -4.71
C ILE A 163 2.61 -1.75 -3.48
N LEU A 164 2.81 -1.17 -2.31
CA LEU A 164 2.70 -1.89 -1.04
C LEU A 164 1.25 -2.24 -0.73
N LEU A 165 1.06 -3.27 0.10
CA LEU A 165 -0.23 -3.74 0.59
C LEU A 165 -1.07 -2.61 1.20
N ASP A 166 -0.43 -1.65 1.86
CA ASP A 166 -1.09 -0.63 2.65
C ASP A 166 -0.39 0.73 2.52
N THR A 167 -1.18 1.81 2.52
CA THR A 167 -0.66 3.18 2.42
C THR A 167 0.07 3.62 3.68
N GLY A 168 -0.39 3.19 4.86
CA GLY A 168 0.27 3.48 6.14
C GLY A 168 1.69 2.91 6.17
N PHE A 169 1.90 1.69 5.64
CA PHE A 169 3.24 1.12 5.51
C PHE A 169 4.13 1.97 4.60
N MET A 170 3.58 2.42 3.46
CA MET A 170 4.33 3.25 2.54
C MET A 170 4.75 4.58 3.20
N GLN A 171 3.83 5.24 3.88
CA GLN A 171 4.08 6.50 4.59
C GLN A 171 5.15 6.29 5.68
N ARG A 172 4.98 5.26 6.52
CA ARG A 172 5.90 4.98 7.62
C ARG A 172 7.30 4.61 7.16
N MET A 173 7.42 3.76 6.14
CA MET A 173 8.71 3.33 5.58
C MET A 173 9.45 4.45 4.82
N GLN A 174 8.76 5.49 4.38
CA GLN A 174 9.35 6.68 3.78
C GLN A 174 9.67 7.77 4.81
N SER A 175 9.35 7.56 6.08
CA SER A 175 9.48 8.56 7.15
C SER A 175 8.78 9.87 6.78
N LEU A 176 7.62 9.78 6.15
CA LEU A 176 6.76 10.93 5.90
C LEU A 176 5.96 11.15 7.18
N ASP A 177 6.36 12.15 7.95
CA ASP A 177 5.71 12.58 9.20
C ASP A 177 4.49 13.48 8.92
#